data_217274a9aa65fca8daf4bfadd846197b
#
_entry.id   217274a9aa65fca8daf4bfadd846197b
#
_cell.length_a   1.000
_cell.length_b   1.000
_cell.length_c   1.000
_cell.angle_alpha   90.00
_cell.angle_beta   90.00
_cell.angle_gamma   90.00
#
_symmetry.space_group_name_H-M   'P 1'
#
loop_
_entity.id
_entity.type
_entity.pdbx_description
1 polymer ?
#
loop_
_entity_poly.entity_id
_entity_poly.type
_entity_poly.pdbx_seq_one_letter_code
_entity_poly.pdbx_strand_id
1 'polypeptide(L)'
;MSRVYEINVAKSKFRDAYNAGNLDGLLAVFADECTDMSAGAPSFFGADSKSVFRSRMTRLFEECRATLTVTVIAIRVFANTAFDYGWHSLTLMPRDGGKPITTRQRYFETWQRNSNGEWKIDFYIDNVDVAPMMPGADLPIPLAFCPPDTQRQRDQKLARAM
;
A
#
# COMPACT_ATOMS: atom_id res chain seq x y z
N MET A 1 18.42 -3.28 -16.57
CA MET A 1 17.91 -2.59 -15.36
C MET A 1 17.26 -3.65 -14.46
N SER A 2 17.42 -3.59 -13.13
CA SER A 2 16.80 -4.62 -12.28
C SER A 2 15.29 -4.37 -12.16
N ARG A 3 14.49 -5.44 -12.08
CA ARG A 3 13.03 -5.33 -11.93
C ARG A 3 12.60 -4.62 -10.64
N VAL A 4 13.39 -4.75 -9.58
CA VAL A 4 13.20 -3.99 -8.34
C VAL A 4 13.33 -2.49 -8.58
N TYR A 5 14.30 -2.09 -9.40
CA TYR A 5 14.45 -0.69 -9.77
C TYR A 5 13.26 -0.18 -10.59
N GLU A 6 12.74 -0.98 -11.53
CA GLU A 6 11.56 -0.63 -12.34
C GLU A 6 10.33 -0.39 -11.46
N ILE A 7 10.10 -1.25 -10.44
CA ILE A 7 9.01 -1.08 -9.46
C ILE A 7 9.21 0.20 -8.64
N ASN A 8 10.44 0.47 -8.16
CA ASN A 8 10.72 1.71 -7.43
C ASN A 8 10.45 2.95 -8.27
N VAL A 9 10.75 2.92 -9.58
CA VAL A 9 10.40 4.00 -10.51
C VAL A 9 8.88 4.15 -10.63
N ALA A 10 8.13 3.05 -10.74
CA ALA A 10 6.67 3.09 -10.79
C ALA A 10 6.08 3.66 -9.49
N LYS A 11 6.61 3.27 -8.33
CA LYS A 11 6.23 3.83 -7.02
C LYS A 11 6.53 5.33 -6.91
N SER A 12 7.64 5.78 -7.44
CA SER A 12 7.97 7.22 -7.46
C SER A 12 6.96 7.98 -8.32
N LYS A 13 6.59 7.45 -9.49
CA LYS A 13 5.55 8.03 -10.33
C LYS A 13 4.20 8.12 -9.61
N PHE A 14 3.81 7.06 -8.89
CA PHE A 14 2.61 7.05 -8.06
C PHE A 14 2.63 8.17 -7.02
N ARG A 15 3.68 8.21 -6.18
CA ARG A 15 3.85 9.23 -5.14
C ARG A 15 3.83 10.65 -5.72
N ASP A 16 4.57 10.87 -6.79
CA ASP A 16 4.71 12.20 -7.38
C ASP A 16 3.40 12.67 -8.03
N ALA A 17 2.67 11.76 -8.69
CA ALA A 17 1.34 12.03 -9.23
C ALA A 17 0.33 12.34 -8.12
N TYR A 18 0.38 11.58 -7.02
CA TYR A 18 -0.47 11.80 -5.84
C TYR A 18 -0.23 13.20 -5.26
N ASN A 19 1.04 13.56 -5.04
CA ASN A 19 1.44 14.84 -4.46
C ASN A 19 1.14 16.04 -5.38
N ALA A 20 1.15 15.82 -6.68
CA ALA A 20 0.78 16.82 -7.68
C ALA A 20 -0.74 16.95 -7.89
N GLY A 21 -1.55 16.05 -7.32
CA GLY A 21 -2.99 15.95 -7.66
C GLY A 21 -3.22 15.55 -9.11
N ASN A 22 -2.25 14.87 -9.73
CA ASN A 22 -2.32 14.43 -11.12
C ASN A 22 -3.06 13.09 -11.19
N LEU A 23 -4.38 13.18 -11.40
CA LEU A 23 -5.27 12.03 -11.41
C LEU A 23 -4.92 11.01 -12.51
N ASP A 24 -4.63 11.46 -13.72
CA ASP A 24 -4.30 10.56 -14.84
C ASP A 24 -2.96 9.87 -14.62
N GLY A 25 -1.95 10.58 -14.11
CA GLY A 25 -0.67 10.01 -13.73
C GLY A 25 -0.80 8.98 -12.61
N LEU A 26 -1.69 9.23 -11.65
CA LEU A 26 -1.99 8.30 -10.56
C LEU A 26 -2.63 7.01 -11.09
N LEU A 27 -3.70 7.15 -11.89
CA LEU A 27 -4.42 6.01 -12.47
C LEU A 27 -3.57 5.19 -13.44
N ALA A 28 -2.59 5.82 -14.08
CA ALA A 28 -1.67 5.13 -14.99
C ALA A 28 -0.78 4.09 -14.29
N VAL A 29 -0.63 4.15 -12.96
CA VAL A 29 0.16 3.17 -12.20
C VAL A 29 -0.64 1.93 -11.85
N PHE A 30 -1.97 1.99 -11.85
CA PHE A 30 -2.84 0.87 -11.53
C PHE A 30 -3.19 0.03 -12.77
N ALA A 31 -3.41 -1.26 -12.57
CA ALA A 31 -4.00 -2.15 -13.56
C ALA A 31 -5.45 -1.73 -13.87
N ASP A 32 -5.98 -2.18 -15.02
CA ASP A 32 -7.35 -1.82 -15.41
C ASP A 32 -8.39 -2.44 -14.47
N GLU A 33 -8.14 -3.66 -14.02
CA GLU A 33 -8.94 -4.37 -13.03
C GLU A 33 -8.15 -4.52 -11.72
N CYS A 34 -7.94 -3.42 -11.01
CA CYS A 34 -7.24 -3.46 -9.72
C CYS A 34 -8.22 -3.72 -8.57
N THR A 35 -7.69 -4.24 -7.48
CA THR A 35 -8.40 -4.33 -6.20
C THR A 35 -7.82 -3.28 -5.24
N ASP A 36 -8.69 -2.51 -4.60
CA ASP A 36 -8.29 -1.56 -3.56
C ASP A 36 -9.08 -1.81 -2.28
N MET A 37 -8.36 -1.99 -1.20
CA MET A 37 -8.89 -2.20 0.16
C MET A 37 -8.30 -1.16 1.12
N SER A 38 -8.33 0.10 0.71
CA SER A 38 -7.80 1.21 1.51
C SER A 38 -8.59 1.43 2.78
N ALA A 39 -7.89 1.69 3.88
CA ALA A 39 -8.49 2.00 5.17
C ALA A 39 -9.37 3.25 5.08
N GLY A 40 -10.56 3.17 5.71
CA GLY A 40 -11.50 4.27 5.76
C GLY A 40 -12.29 4.51 4.49
N ALA A 41 -12.18 3.64 3.48
CA ALA A 41 -12.95 3.70 2.25
C ALA A 41 -13.57 2.34 1.91
N PRO A 42 -14.72 2.31 1.20
CA PRO A 42 -15.25 1.05 0.67
C PRO A 42 -14.25 0.40 -0.29
N SER A 43 -14.07 -0.92 -0.16
CA SER A 43 -13.28 -1.70 -1.09
C SER A 43 -13.93 -1.75 -2.46
N PHE A 44 -13.11 -1.81 -3.49
CA PHE A 44 -13.58 -2.02 -4.86
C PHE A 44 -12.65 -2.98 -5.62
N PHE A 45 -13.20 -3.66 -6.63
CA PHE A 45 -12.51 -4.65 -7.44
C PHE A 45 -13.25 -4.88 -8.76
N GLY A 46 -12.57 -5.51 -9.72
CA GLY A 46 -13.14 -5.86 -11.02
C GLY A 46 -13.12 -4.73 -12.05
N ALA A 47 -13.92 -4.86 -13.09
CA ALA A 47 -13.87 -4.01 -14.28
C ALA A 47 -14.13 -2.51 -14.01
N ASP A 48 -14.90 -2.20 -12.99
CA ASP A 48 -15.24 -0.80 -12.64
C ASP A 48 -14.24 -0.13 -11.69
N SER A 49 -13.22 -0.87 -11.24
CA SER A 49 -12.30 -0.40 -10.20
C SER A 49 -11.62 0.92 -10.54
N LYS A 50 -11.14 1.10 -11.77
CA LYS A 50 -10.53 2.37 -12.20
C LYS A 50 -11.51 3.55 -12.18
N SER A 51 -12.78 3.35 -12.53
CA SER A 51 -13.79 4.42 -12.52
C SER A 51 -14.14 4.82 -11.08
N VAL A 52 -14.26 3.85 -10.19
CA VAL A 52 -14.49 4.09 -8.76
C VAL A 52 -13.28 4.82 -8.14
N PHE A 53 -12.08 4.36 -8.44
CA PHE A 53 -10.87 5.01 -7.94
C PHE A 53 -10.73 6.44 -8.46
N ARG A 54 -11.01 6.67 -9.76
CA ARG A 54 -11.05 8.01 -10.35
C ARG A 54 -12.00 8.93 -9.58
N SER A 55 -13.23 8.51 -9.37
CA SER A 55 -14.24 9.31 -8.67
C SER A 55 -13.81 9.66 -7.24
N ARG A 56 -13.25 8.68 -6.51
CA ARG A 56 -12.75 8.87 -5.15
C ARG A 56 -11.60 9.88 -5.12
N MET A 57 -10.63 9.73 -6.00
CA MET A 57 -9.46 10.60 -6.03
C MET A 57 -9.76 11.99 -6.55
N THR A 58 -10.72 12.13 -7.49
CA THR A 58 -11.22 13.43 -7.92
C THR A 58 -11.73 14.21 -6.72
N ARG A 59 -12.65 13.61 -5.96
CA ARG A 59 -13.21 14.24 -4.76
C ARG A 59 -12.13 14.60 -3.75
N LEU A 60 -11.19 13.68 -3.48
CA LEU A 60 -10.08 13.96 -2.55
C LEU A 60 -9.28 15.19 -2.96
N PHE A 61 -8.91 15.29 -4.24
CA PHE A 61 -8.08 16.38 -4.73
C PHE A 61 -8.84 17.71 -4.88
N GLU A 62 -10.17 17.66 -5.03
CA GLU A 62 -11.04 18.84 -4.96
C GLU A 62 -11.11 19.39 -3.54
N GLU A 63 -11.25 18.50 -2.54
CA GLU A 63 -11.42 18.89 -1.14
C GLU A 63 -10.08 19.19 -0.43
N CYS A 64 -8.99 18.51 -0.81
CA CYS A 64 -7.71 18.57 -0.11
C CYS A 64 -6.51 18.73 -1.03
N ARG A 65 -5.43 19.30 -0.48
CA ARG A 65 -4.08 19.06 -0.98
C ARG A 65 -3.49 17.88 -0.21
N ALA A 66 -2.95 16.92 -0.93
CA ALA A 66 -2.38 15.73 -0.35
C ALA A 66 -0.84 15.75 -0.41
N THR A 67 -0.20 15.26 0.64
CA THR A 67 1.24 14.99 0.67
C THR A 67 1.45 13.55 1.14
N LEU A 68 1.94 12.73 0.24
CA LEU A 68 2.23 11.31 0.46
C LEU A 68 3.73 11.09 0.52
N THR A 69 4.20 10.42 1.58
CA THR A 69 5.54 9.85 1.66
C THR A 69 5.44 8.34 1.76
N VAL A 70 6.32 7.62 1.09
CA VAL A 70 6.33 6.15 1.05
C VAL A 70 7.69 5.64 1.51
N THR A 71 7.67 4.71 2.45
CA THR A 71 8.85 3.97 2.91
C THR A 71 8.67 2.49 2.56
N VAL A 72 9.41 2.02 1.57
CA VAL A 72 9.41 0.61 1.16
C VAL A 72 10.32 -0.18 2.09
N ILE A 73 9.81 -1.28 2.66
CA ILE A 73 10.61 -2.20 3.49
C ILE A 73 11.21 -3.30 2.64
N ALA A 74 10.43 -3.90 1.77
CA ALA A 74 10.89 -4.94 0.88
C ALA A 74 10.10 -4.98 -0.41
N ILE A 75 10.77 -5.35 -1.50
CA ILE A 75 10.18 -5.72 -2.78
C ILE A 75 10.62 -7.14 -3.10
N ARG A 76 9.70 -8.01 -3.49
CA ARG A 76 9.95 -9.36 -3.95
C ARG A 76 9.38 -9.55 -5.34
N VAL A 77 10.21 -10.02 -6.26
CA VAL A 77 9.85 -10.17 -7.68
C VAL A 77 9.88 -11.63 -8.08
N PHE A 78 8.80 -12.09 -8.73
CA PHE A 78 8.60 -13.44 -9.22
C PHE A 78 8.15 -13.39 -10.69
N ALA A 79 9.05 -13.62 -11.61
CA ALA A 79 8.76 -13.50 -13.04
C ALA A 79 8.04 -12.16 -13.38
N ASN A 80 6.77 -12.17 -13.73
CA ASN A 80 5.98 -11.01 -14.12
C ASN A 80 5.07 -10.50 -13.00
N THR A 81 5.23 -11.02 -11.78
CA THR A 81 4.52 -10.56 -10.59
C THR A 81 5.51 -10.09 -9.54
N ALA A 82 5.07 -9.20 -8.68
CA ALA A 82 5.85 -8.78 -7.52
C ALA A 82 4.90 -8.41 -6.39
N PHE A 83 5.45 -8.33 -5.19
CA PHE A 83 4.78 -7.66 -4.09
C PHE A 83 5.78 -6.76 -3.36
N ASP A 84 5.26 -5.74 -2.73
CA ASP A 84 6.01 -4.97 -1.77
C ASP A 84 5.13 -4.52 -0.60
N TYR A 85 5.80 -4.12 0.45
CA TYR A 85 5.15 -3.62 1.66
C TYR A 85 6.02 -2.60 2.38
N GLY A 86 5.37 -1.81 3.19
CA GLY A 86 6.04 -0.77 3.96
C GLY A 86 5.06 0.12 4.69
N TRP A 87 5.45 1.37 4.84
CA TRP A 87 4.62 2.41 5.42
C TRP A 87 4.45 3.57 4.47
N HIS A 88 3.34 4.24 4.59
CA HIS A 88 3.19 5.58 4.05
C HIS A 88 2.61 6.52 5.10
N SER A 89 2.97 7.78 4.98
CA SER A 89 2.36 8.86 5.74
C SER A 89 1.63 9.76 4.75
N LEU A 90 0.36 9.97 5.00
CA LEU A 90 -0.50 10.83 4.20
C LEU A 90 -0.93 12.03 5.03
N THR A 91 -0.59 13.22 4.57
CA THR A 91 -1.10 14.47 5.11
C THR A 91 -2.11 15.07 4.15
N LEU A 92 -3.32 15.27 4.62
CA LEU A 92 -4.38 15.96 3.91
C LEU A 92 -4.56 17.36 4.47
N MET A 93 -4.41 18.37 3.62
CA MET A 93 -4.65 19.77 3.92
C MET A 93 -5.96 20.19 3.28
N PRO A 94 -7.04 20.40 4.06
CA PRO A 94 -8.31 20.87 3.51
C PRO A 94 -8.16 22.20 2.78
N ARG A 95 -8.81 22.35 1.63
CA ARG A 95 -8.71 23.59 0.83
C ARG A 95 -9.57 24.74 1.39
N ASP A 96 -10.51 24.43 2.27
CA ASP A 96 -11.35 25.38 3.00
C ASP A 96 -10.65 26.04 4.21
N GLY A 97 -9.38 25.70 4.46
CA GLY A 97 -8.61 26.21 5.58
C GLY A 97 -8.73 25.41 6.87
N GLY A 98 -9.33 24.22 6.81
CA GLY A 98 -9.39 23.28 7.93
C GLY A 98 -8.00 22.83 8.42
N LYS A 99 -7.95 22.20 9.59
CA LYS A 99 -6.70 21.68 10.16
C LYS A 99 -6.19 20.50 9.31
N PRO A 100 -4.87 20.41 9.07
CA PRO A 100 -4.29 19.25 8.39
C PRO A 100 -4.49 17.98 9.21
N ILE A 101 -4.76 16.88 8.50
CA ILE A 101 -4.87 15.54 9.06
C ILE A 101 -3.71 14.71 8.53
N THR A 102 -2.91 14.17 9.43
CA THR A 102 -1.82 13.26 9.06
C THR A 102 -2.11 11.86 9.61
N THR A 103 -2.05 10.88 8.73
CA THR A 103 -2.18 9.47 9.08
C THR A 103 -0.93 8.72 8.67
N ARG A 104 -0.52 7.74 9.48
CA ARG A 104 0.48 6.76 9.12
C ARG A 104 -0.21 5.41 8.93
N GLN A 105 0.10 4.75 7.84
CA GLN A 105 -0.51 3.48 7.45
C GLN A 105 0.59 2.51 7.03
N ARG A 106 0.40 1.25 7.33
CA ARG A 106 1.15 0.15 6.74
C ARG A 106 0.39 -0.33 5.52
N TYR A 107 1.11 -0.67 4.46
CA TYR A 107 0.52 -1.13 3.21
C TYR A 107 1.17 -2.43 2.75
N PHE A 108 0.42 -3.16 1.95
CA PHE A 108 0.87 -4.25 1.12
C PHE A 108 0.25 -4.09 -0.25
N GLU A 109 1.05 -4.28 -1.30
CA GLU A 109 0.56 -4.22 -2.68
C GLU A 109 1.21 -5.28 -3.55
N THR A 110 0.49 -5.72 -4.57
CA THR A 110 1.01 -6.58 -5.61
C THR A 110 1.09 -5.85 -6.94
N TRP A 111 2.02 -6.31 -7.75
CA TRP A 111 2.36 -5.73 -9.05
C TRP A 111 2.28 -6.79 -10.12
N GLN A 112 1.70 -6.43 -11.24
CA GLN A 112 1.67 -7.24 -12.44
C GLN A 112 2.38 -6.52 -13.57
N ARG A 113 3.23 -7.22 -14.29
CA ARG A 113 3.88 -6.68 -15.48
C ARG A 113 2.98 -6.89 -16.69
N ASN A 114 2.56 -5.82 -17.32
CA ASN A 114 1.68 -5.86 -18.49
C ASN A 114 2.46 -6.27 -19.78
N SER A 115 1.74 -6.44 -20.88
CA SER A 115 2.30 -6.81 -22.19
C SER A 115 3.32 -5.79 -22.75
N ASN A 116 3.20 -4.52 -22.33
CA ASN A 116 4.14 -3.45 -22.70
C ASN A 116 5.40 -3.44 -21.82
N GLY A 117 5.49 -4.37 -20.87
CA GLY A 117 6.62 -4.46 -19.93
C GLY A 117 6.56 -3.49 -18.76
N GLU A 118 5.44 -2.82 -18.54
CA GLU A 118 5.24 -1.88 -17.44
C GLU A 118 4.68 -2.58 -16.22
N TRP A 119 5.15 -2.19 -15.03
CA TRP A 119 4.61 -2.65 -13.77
C TRP A 119 3.38 -1.83 -13.37
N LYS A 120 2.30 -2.52 -13.02
CA LYS A 120 1.03 -1.95 -12.58
C LYS A 120 0.62 -2.56 -11.25
N ILE A 121 0.07 -1.74 -10.35
CA ILE A 121 -0.53 -2.22 -9.09
C ILE A 121 -1.84 -2.91 -9.47
N ASP A 122 -1.99 -4.18 -9.12
CA ASP A 122 -3.22 -4.97 -9.33
C ASP A 122 -3.98 -5.22 -8.03
N PHE A 123 -3.30 -5.17 -6.89
CA PHE A 123 -3.92 -5.28 -5.58
C PHE A 123 -3.23 -4.33 -4.59
N TYR A 124 -4.04 -3.63 -3.81
CA TYR A 124 -3.59 -2.72 -2.77
C TYR A 124 -4.44 -2.89 -1.51
N ILE A 125 -3.80 -2.93 -0.37
CA ILE A 125 -4.43 -2.86 0.95
C ILE A 125 -3.58 -2.02 1.89
N ASP A 126 -4.22 -1.20 2.69
CA ASP A 126 -3.58 -0.53 3.80
C ASP A 126 -4.44 -0.54 5.07
N ASN A 127 -3.82 -0.21 6.18
CA ASN A 127 -4.52 0.04 7.43
C ASN A 127 -3.67 0.93 8.35
N VAL A 128 -4.32 1.57 9.30
CA VAL A 128 -3.65 2.44 10.26
C VAL A 128 -2.58 1.65 11.03
N ASP A 129 -1.36 2.18 11.06
CA ASP A 129 -0.21 1.53 11.72
C ASP A 129 -0.25 1.64 13.25
N VAL A 130 -0.96 2.62 13.76
CA VAL A 130 -1.09 2.83 15.19
C VAL A 130 -2.47 2.34 15.64
N ALA A 131 -2.49 1.25 16.43
CA ALA A 131 -3.70 0.90 17.15
C ALA A 131 -4.06 2.06 18.08
N PRO A 132 -5.35 2.46 18.17
CA PRO A 132 -5.75 3.44 19.16
C PRO A 132 -5.33 2.93 20.53
N MET A 133 -4.46 3.67 21.20
CA MET A 133 -4.15 3.40 22.62
C MET A 133 -5.41 3.70 23.41
N MET A 134 -6.14 2.64 23.77
CA MET A 134 -7.23 2.74 24.72
C MET A 134 -6.60 3.03 26.08
N PRO A 135 -6.90 4.16 26.74
CA PRO A 135 -6.42 4.40 28.09
C PRO A 135 -6.85 3.24 29.00
N GLY A 136 -5.89 2.53 29.61
CA GLY A 136 -6.15 1.41 30.51
C GLY A 136 -6.37 0.05 29.85
N ALA A 137 -6.24 -0.07 28.54
CA ALA A 137 -6.09 -1.37 27.92
C ALA A 137 -4.63 -1.80 28.07
N ASP A 138 -4.35 -2.63 29.07
CA ASP A 138 -3.24 -3.56 28.96
C ASP A 138 -3.47 -4.28 27.62
N LEU A 139 -2.57 -4.12 26.67
CA LEU A 139 -2.61 -4.90 25.43
C LEU A 139 -2.49 -6.37 25.87
N PRO A 140 -3.57 -7.17 25.88
CA PRO A 140 -3.51 -8.51 26.45
C PRO A 140 -2.78 -9.49 25.55
N ILE A 141 -2.24 -9.00 24.43
CA ILE A 141 -1.42 -9.81 23.56
C ILE A 141 -0.24 -8.94 23.18
N PRO A 142 0.94 -9.13 23.74
CA PRO A 142 2.08 -8.99 22.90
C PRO A 142 1.70 -9.82 21.68
N LEU A 143 1.48 -9.18 20.52
CA LEU A 143 1.61 -9.91 19.27
C LEU A 143 2.83 -10.78 19.51
N ALA A 144 2.60 -12.07 19.72
CA ALA A 144 3.69 -12.98 19.84
C ALA A 144 4.42 -12.82 18.51
N PHE A 145 5.36 -11.93 18.51
CA PHE A 145 6.45 -11.98 17.57
C PHE A 145 6.79 -13.46 17.63
N CYS A 146 6.46 -14.18 16.59
CA CYS A 146 6.94 -15.54 16.47
C CYS A 146 8.43 -15.39 16.64
N PRO A 147 9.00 -15.72 17.80
CA PRO A 147 10.42 -15.52 17.99
C PRO A 147 11.08 -16.34 16.91
N PRO A 148 12.20 -15.89 16.32
CA PRO A 148 12.92 -16.63 15.28
C PRO A 148 13.21 -18.09 15.63
N ASP A 149 13.14 -18.46 16.91
CA ASP A 149 13.27 -19.82 17.42
C ASP A 149 12.13 -20.80 17.06
N THR A 150 10.91 -20.32 16.77
CA THR A 150 9.82 -21.23 16.39
C THR A 150 9.99 -21.80 14.98
N GLN A 151 10.64 -21.08 14.09
CA GLN A 151 11.03 -21.59 12.77
C GLN A 151 12.10 -22.70 12.95
N ARG A 152 13.13 -22.43 13.75
CA ARG A 152 14.19 -23.40 14.05
C ARG A 152 13.67 -24.67 14.74
N GLN A 153 12.68 -24.53 15.64
CA GLN A 153 12.06 -25.69 16.31
C GLN A 153 11.18 -26.51 15.36
N ARG A 154 10.50 -25.87 14.40
CA ARG A 154 9.75 -26.58 13.35
C ARG A 154 10.68 -27.33 12.40
N ASP A 155 11.76 -26.70 12.00
CA ASP A 155 12.77 -27.31 11.11
C ASP A 155 13.49 -28.47 11.79
N GLN A 156 13.78 -28.37 13.09
CA GLN A 156 14.35 -29.46 13.90
C GLN A 156 13.38 -30.61 14.13
N LYS A 157 12.06 -30.35 14.25
CA LYS A 157 11.04 -31.40 14.36
C LYS A 157 10.85 -32.15 13.04
N LEU A 158 10.91 -31.44 11.92
CA LEU A 158 10.86 -32.06 10.58
C LEU A 158 12.10 -32.89 10.30
N ALA A 159 13.28 -32.43 10.68
CA ALA A 159 14.53 -33.17 10.50
C ALA A 159 14.65 -34.42 11.38
N ARG A 160 13.88 -34.53 12.48
CA ARG A 160 13.84 -35.74 13.34
C ARG A 160 12.76 -36.75 12.95
N ALA A 161 11.88 -36.38 12.00
CA ALA A 161 10.80 -37.24 11.53
C ALA A 161 11.09 -37.90 10.18
N MET A 162 12.27 -37.67 9.62
CA MET A 162 12.86 -38.34 8.45
C MET A 162 13.99 -39.27 8.91
#